data_08971c7337c7b2e2a3408d36f6d5e321
#
_entry.id   08971c7337c7b2e2a3408d36f6d5e321
#
_cell.length_a   1.000
_cell.length_b   1.000
_cell.length_c   1.000
_cell.angle_alpha   90.00
_cell.angle_beta   90.00
_cell.angle_gamma   90.00
#
_symmetry.space_group_name_H-M   'P 1'
#
loop_
_entity.id
_entity.type
_entity.pdbx_description
1 polymer ?
#
loop_
_entity_poly.entity_id
_entity_poly.type
_entity_poly.pdbx_seq_one_letter_code
_entity_poly.pdbx_strand_id
1 'polypeptide(L)'
;MVGLSIFVVWTPALQSQQDPQTAEGYAITHSTTVQACSRCHTVDDQDRMSRISYLRKTPEGWQTSVRRMVALHDVNVSPEQARDIVRYLSNEQGLAPEELRPGLFEVERRLIEHDYEGDSAVEFTCIQCHSMGRVITQRRTQDEWALLMATHRGLYPLVDRQAFRGNACTGQPGCEENLEGQSNHPMDRAINHLGEVFPLLTPEWSAWSANKRPPQLEGEWVISGYEPGEGPIYGTLTIKATESGTDAFTSSSRYVYAESGLTVERSGQGLVYTGYQWRGRSNPGTADELREVMFIERDQQRMSGRWFSGAYDEIGPDVTLQRIGAAPIVTGVYPQALRRGETTEVTIYGGSLSDTRDGAGLDFGPGVSIGMIEQSETDELVVQLTIDADAALGARDFFAFESTLEDAIIVHDGIDRIVVTPESGMARVGGANFPKGYQTFEAIGYNNGPDNENGTDDDLKLGRVNVSWSLEEYTATFGDDDIDFVGSINSKGIFTPALDGVNTDRTGDRNNIGDVWVLATYLTQEGRELRARAHLLVTVPLYMRFEPWRPIGPANNQRLIG
;
A
#
# COMPACT_ATOMS: atom_id res chain seq x y z
N MET A 1 44.67 -43.47 -37.57
CA MET A 1 43.43 -43.01 -36.95
C MET A 1 43.47 -41.50 -36.87
N VAL A 2 42.75 -40.84 -37.75
CA VAL A 2 42.71 -39.36 -37.82
C VAL A 2 41.47 -38.94 -37.07
N GLY A 3 41.66 -38.22 -35.95
CA GLY A 3 40.53 -37.71 -35.15
C GLY A 3 39.98 -36.42 -35.75
N LEU A 4 38.74 -36.44 -36.09
CA LEU A 4 37.96 -35.29 -36.62
C LEU A 4 37.43 -34.49 -35.43
N SER A 5 38.00 -33.33 -35.14
CA SER A 5 37.46 -32.41 -34.11
C SER A 5 36.40 -31.52 -34.77
N ILE A 6 35.14 -31.71 -34.32
CA ILE A 6 34.01 -30.85 -34.74
C ILE A 6 34.02 -29.61 -33.84
N PHE A 7 34.35 -28.46 -34.40
CA PHE A 7 34.14 -27.16 -33.78
C PHE A 7 32.65 -26.77 -33.92
N VAL A 8 31.92 -26.79 -32.83
CA VAL A 8 30.58 -26.16 -32.76
C VAL A 8 30.78 -24.66 -32.60
N VAL A 9 30.53 -23.92 -33.67
CA VAL A 9 30.48 -22.46 -33.62
C VAL A 9 29.13 -22.05 -33.06
N TRP A 10 29.11 -21.59 -31.80
CA TRP A 10 27.95 -20.94 -31.21
C TRP A 10 27.81 -19.55 -31.84
N THR A 11 26.84 -19.37 -32.70
CA THR A 11 26.38 -18.03 -33.11
C THR A 11 25.43 -17.50 -32.05
N PRO A 12 25.72 -16.36 -31.39
CA PRO A 12 24.74 -15.72 -30.54
C PRO A 12 23.57 -15.28 -31.44
N ALA A 13 22.35 -15.69 -31.09
CA ALA A 13 21.16 -15.15 -31.70
C ALA A 13 21.14 -13.64 -31.40
N LEU A 14 21.30 -12.84 -32.47
CA LEU A 14 21.00 -11.41 -32.40
C LEU A 14 19.51 -11.28 -32.06
N GLN A 15 19.22 -11.05 -30.79
CA GLN A 15 17.94 -10.46 -30.40
C GLN A 15 17.91 -9.10 -31.09
N SER A 16 17.04 -8.97 -32.09
CA SER A 16 16.70 -7.67 -32.62
C SER A 16 16.09 -6.85 -31.49
N GLN A 17 16.88 -5.95 -30.92
CA GLN A 17 16.31 -4.84 -30.16
C GLN A 17 15.42 -4.09 -31.14
N GLN A 18 14.11 -4.20 -30.97
CA GLN A 18 13.16 -3.34 -31.67
C GLN A 18 13.50 -1.91 -31.27
N ASP A 19 13.67 -1.08 -32.29
CA ASP A 19 13.88 0.37 -32.11
C ASP A 19 12.71 0.91 -31.27
N PRO A 20 12.94 1.54 -30.10
CA PRO A 20 11.88 2.07 -29.25
C PRO A 20 10.93 3.03 -29.96
N GLN A 21 11.38 3.62 -31.08
CA GLN A 21 10.59 4.58 -31.87
C GLN A 21 9.54 3.91 -32.79
N THR A 22 9.57 2.60 -32.96
CA THR A 22 8.65 1.86 -33.85
C THR A 22 7.72 0.91 -33.07
N ALA A 23 7.56 1.06 -31.76
CA ALA A 23 6.68 0.23 -30.97
C ALA A 23 5.24 0.27 -31.51
N GLU A 24 4.71 -0.90 -31.90
CA GLU A 24 3.31 -1.03 -32.32
C GLU A 24 2.40 -0.77 -31.11
N GLY A 25 1.38 0.08 -31.31
CA GLY A 25 0.35 0.33 -30.31
C GLY A 25 -0.67 -0.82 -30.22
N TYR A 26 -1.50 -0.83 -29.19
CA TYR A 26 -2.58 -1.79 -28.99
C TYR A 26 -3.82 -1.40 -29.82
N ALA A 27 -4.45 -2.36 -30.49
CA ALA A 27 -5.73 -2.13 -31.15
C ALA A 27 -6.84 -1.90 -30.13
N ILE A 28 -7.73 -0.95 -30.37
CA ILE A 28 -8.89 -0.63 -29.53
C ILE A 28 -10.15 -1.03 -30.30
N THR A 29 -10.66 -2.21 -30.02
CA THR A 29 -11.85 -2.77 -30.71
C THR A 29 -13.13 -2.66 -29.89
N HIS A 30 -13.06 -2.21 -28.64
CA HIS A 30 -14.19 -2.09 -27.74
C HIS A 30 -15.13 -0.95 -28.15
N SER A 31 -16.35 -1.28 -28.53
CA SER A 31 -17.29 -0.34 -29.13
C SER A 31 -17.58 0.88 -28.27
N THR A 32 -17.77 0.69 -26.95
CA THR A 32 -18.01 1.80 -25.99
C THR A 32 -16.82 2.75 -25.95
N THR A 33 -15.59 2.22 -25.95
CA THR A 33 -14.38 3.04 -25.95
C THR A 33 -14.23 3.80 -27.26
N VAL A 34 -14.40 3.13 -28.41
CA VAL A 34 -14.35 3.77 -29.73
C VAL A 34 -15.37 4.90 -29.84
N GLN A 35 -16.64 4.64 -29.48
CA GLN A 35 -17.70 5.66 -29.54
C GLN A 35 -17.42 6.87 -28.65
N ALA A 36 -16.92 6.64 -27.45
CA ALA A 36 -16.68 7.72 -26.49
C ALA A 36 -15.43 8.56 -26.85
N CYS A 37 -14.41 7.96 -27.45
CA CYS A 37 -13.09 8.58 -27.56
C CYS A 37 -12.73 9.01 -28.99
N SER A 38 -13.30 8.40 -30.05
CA SER A 38 -12.92 8.65 -31.45
C SER A 38 -13.19 10.06 -31.97
N ARG A 39 -14.03 10.83 -31.27
CA ARG A 39 -14.24 12.24 -31.60
C ARG A 39 -12.95 13.08 -31.53
N CYS A 40 -12.05 12.73 -30.61
CA CYS A 40 -10.82 13.48 -30.36
C CYS A 40 -9.56 12.64 -30.59
N HIS A 41 -9.64 11.32 -30.48
CA HIS A 41 -8.55 10.38 -30.70
C HIS A 41 -8.76 9.69 -32.05
N THR A 42 -7.91 10.01 -33.03
CA THR A 42 -8.00 9.42 -34.37
C THR A 42 -7.72 7.92 -34.33
N VAL A 43 -8.48 7.17 -35.09
CA VAL A 43 -8.30 5.70 -35.26
C VAL A 43 -7.67 5.44 -36.61
N ASP A 44 -6.63 4.63 -36.65
CA ASP A 44 -5.96 4.23 -37.89
C ASP A 44 -6.54 2.93 -38.49
N ASP A 45 -5.96 2.46 -39.58
CA ASP A 45 -6.36 1.25 -40.32
C ASP A 45 -6.07 -0.07 -39.56
N GLN A 46 -5.39 0.00 -38.43
CA GLN A 46 -5.11 -1.12 -37.53
C GLN A 46 -5.88 -1.01 -36.21
N ASP A 47 -6.96 -0.24 -36.19
CA ASP A 47 -7.77 0.04 -35.00
C ASP A 47 -7.00 0.66 -33.83
N ARG A 48 -5.84 1.30 -34.09
CA ARG A 48 -5.09 1.98 -33.06
C ARG A 48 -5.58 3.40 -32.92
N MET A 49 -5.84 3.78 -31.68
CA MET A 49 -6.37 5.08 -31.32
C MET A 49 -5.25 5.98 -30.79
N SER A 50 -5.08 7.16 -31.39
CA SER A 50 -4.05 8.14 -31.01
C SER A 50 -4.05 8.38 -29.50
N ARG A 51 -2.88 8.42 -28.89
CA ARG A 51 -2.62 8.51 -27.46
C ARG A 51 -2.99 7.23 -26.70
N ILE A 52 -4.21 6.72 -26.83
CA ILE A 52 -4.75 5.63 -25.98
C ILE A 52 -4.01 4.31 -26.26
N SER A 53 -3.77 3.99 -27.53
CA SER A 53 -3.10 2.75 -27.95
C SER A 53 -1.63 2.66 -27.56
N TYR A 54 -1.03 3.76 -27.13
CA TYR A 54 0.42 3.86 -26.90
C TYR A 54 0.79 4.03 -25.44
N LEU A 55 -0.10 3.57 -24.54
CA LEU A 55 0.16 3.59 -23.10
C LEU A 55 -0.55 2.45 -22.38
N ARG A 56 0.04 2.01 -21.27
CA ARG A 56 -0.53 1.01 -20.35
C ARG A 56 -0.54 1.58 -18.94
N LYS A 57 -1.59 1.27 -18.16
CA LYS A 57 -1.80 1.82 -16.82
C LYS A 57 -2.53 0.84 -15.92
N THR A 58 -2.46 1.13 -14.62
CA THR A 58 -3.36 0.53 -13.63
C THR A 58 -4.82 0.94 -13.86
N PRO A 59 -5.79 0.25 -13.27
CA PRO A 59 -7.20 0.66 -13.30
C PRO A 59 -7.41 2.10 -12.83
N GLU A 60 -6.73 2.52 -11.76
CA GLU A 60 -6.76 3.89 -11.23
C GLU A 60 -6.16 4.91 -12.21
N GLY A 61 -5.09 4.51 -12.89
CA GLY A 61 -4.47 5.34 -13.94
C GLY A 61 -5.39 5.56 -15.13
N TRP A 62 -6.11 4.53 -15.56
CA TRP A 62 -7.15 4.63 -16.58
C TRP A 62 -8.35 5.44 -16.10
N GLN A 63 -8.83 5.16 -14.90
CA GLN A 63 -9.91 5.91 -14.26
C GLN A 63 -9.60 7.42 -14.23
N THR A 64 -8.37 7.77 -13.81
CA THR A 64 -7.89 9.15 -13.78
C THR A 64 -7.88 9.77 -15.19
N SER A 65 -7.50 9.00 -16.20
CA SER A 65 -7.51 9.47 -17.59
C SER A 65 -8.93 9.75 -18.08
N VAL A 66 -9.89 8.84 -17.85
CA VAL A 66 -11.29 9.03 -18.22
C VAL A 66 -11.90 10.23 -17.49
N ARG A 67 -11.65 10.36 -16.17
CA ARG A 67 -12.11 11.52 -15.39
C ARG A 67 -11.60 12.85 -15.96
N ARG A 68 -10.32 12.87 -16.39
CA ARG A 68 -9.74 14.07 -17.01
C ARG A 68 -10.44 14.42 -18.32
N MET A 69 -10.77 13.43 -19.15
CA MET A 69 -11.50 13.66 -20.40
C MET A 69 -12.90 14.23 -20.14
N VAL A 70 -13.59 13.70 -19.13
CA VAL A 70 -14.90 14.22 -18.70
C VAL A 70 -14.78 15.65 -18.18
N ALA A 71 -13.83 15.92 -17.29
CA ALA A 71 -13.75 17.20 -16.58
C ALA A 71 -13.16 18.36 -17.43
N LEU A 72 -12.25 18.07 -18.36
CA LEU A 72 -11.54 19.11 -19.12
C LEU A 72 -11.94 19.17 -20.60
N HIS A 73 -12.57 18.13 -21.14
CA HIS A 73 -12.86 18.01 -22.56
C HIS A 73 -14.33 17.67 -22.84
N ASP A 74 -15.19 17.78 -21.83
CA ASP A 74 -16.66 17.59 -21.94
C ASP A 74 -17.05 16.24 -22.59
N VAL A 75 -16.27 15.19 -22.32
CA VAL A 75 -16.62 13.83 -22.76
C VAL A 75 -17.83 13.36 -21.99
N ASN A 76 -18.91 13.06 -22.71
CA ASN A 76 -20.17 12.60 -22.12
C ASN A 76 -20.20 11.07 -22.11
N VAL A 77 -19.99 10.48 -20.94
CA VAL A 77 -20.11 9.04 -20.67
C VAL A 77 -20.89 8.84 -19.38
N SER A 78 -21.76 7.81 -19.37
CA SER A 78 -22.42 7.42 -18.12
C SER A 78 -21.41 6.77 -17.15
N PRO A 79 -21.73 6.68 -15.84
CA PRO A 79 -20.89 5.94 -14.89
C PRO A 79 -20.66 4.49 -15.32
N GLU A 80 -21.65 3.83 -15.89
CA GLU A 80 -21.56 2.45 -16.39
C GLU A 80 -20.59 2.36 -17.58
N GLN A 81 -20.73 3.26 -18.55
CA GLN A 81 -19.82 3.33 -19.70
C GLN A 81 -18.38 3.62 -19.26
N ALA A 82 -18.21 4.52 -18.28
CA ALA A 82 -16.88 4.84 -17.76
C ALA A 82 -16.24 3.62 -17.07
N ARG A 83 -17.01 2.85 -16.28
CA ARG A 83 -16.52 1.58 -15.68
C ARG A 83 -16.16 0.56 -16.75
N ASP A 84 -16.98 0.41 -17.77
CA ASP A 84 -16.78 -0.53 -18.87
C ASP A 84 -15.49 -0.18 -19.66
N ILE A 85 -15.29 1.09 -19.98
CA ILE A 85 -14.06 1.60 -20.62
C ILE A 85 -12.83 1.32 -19.75
N VAL A 86 -12.89 1.64 -18.46
CA VAL A 86 -11.77 1.41 -17.53
C VAL A 86 -11.46 -0.08 -17.43
N ARG A 87 -12.48 -0.92 -17.31
CA ARG A 87 -12.32 -2.38 -17.26
C ARG A 87 -11.65 -2.92 -18.52
N TYR A 88 -12.13 -2.53 -19.69
CA TYR A 88 -11.54 -2.94 -20.96
C TYR A 88 -10.07 -2.51 -21.06
N LEU A 89 -9.79 -1.21 -20.89
CA LEU A 89 -8.44 -0.68 -21.01
C LEU A 89 -7.49 -1.27 -19.97
N SER A 90 -7.95 -1.51 -18.74
CA SER A 90 -7.14 -2.15 -17.71
C SER A 90 -6.79 -3.60 -18.06
N ASN A 91 -7.72 -4.32 -18.67
CA ASN A 91 -7.51 -5.72 -19.02
C ASN A 91 -6.63 -5.91 -20.27
N GLU A 92 -6.74 -5.03 -21.24
CA GLU A 92 -6.00 -5.14 -22.51
C GLU A 92 -4.68 -4.34 -22.52
N GLN A 93 -4.62 -3.27 -21.72
CA GLN A 93 -3.49 -2.36 -21.62
C GLN A 93 -3.14 -2.07 -20.15
N GLY A 94 -3.13 -3.11 -19.34
CA GLY A 94 -2.75 -3.07 -17.94
C GLY A 94 -1.25 -3.21 -17.72
N LEU A 95 -0.89 -3.59 -16.50
CA LEU A 95 0.48 -3.90 -16.09
C LEU A 95 0.59 -5.38 -15.72
N ALA A 96 1.78 -5.94 -15.88
CA ALA A 96 2.10 -7.24 -15.31
C ALA A 96 2.29 -7.14 -13.78
N PRO A 97 2.18 -8.24 -13.02
CA PRO A 97 2.40 -8.24 -11.58
C PRO A 97 3.74 -7.61 -11.17
N GLU A 98 4.80 -7.96 -11.86
CA GLU A 98 6.16 -7.48 -11.62
C GLU A 98 6.30 -5.97 -11.86
N GLU A 99 5.55 -5.45 -12.82
CA GLU A 99 5.54 -4.03 -13.15
C GLU A 99 4.75 -3.18 -12.14
N LEU A 100 3.78 -3.79 -11.46
CA LEU A 100 2.92 -3.09 -10.50
C LEU A 100 3.48 -3.10 -9.08
N ARG A 101 4.10 -4.21 -8.62
CA ARG A 101 4.55 -4.38 -7.23
C ARG A 101 5.29 -3.17 -6.64
N PRO A 102 6.25 -2.55 -7.35
CA PRO A 102 7.01 -1.43 -6.81
C PRO A 102 6.19 -0.19 -6.45
N GLY A 103 4.97 -0.06 -6.97
CA GLY A 103 4.11 1.09 -6.74
C GLY A 103 2.66 0.73 -6.41
N LEU A 104 2.42 -0.45 -5.85
CA LEU A 104 1.08 -1.03 -5.71
C LEU A 104 0.06 -0.11 -5.02
N PHE A 105 0.44 0.53 -3.92
CA PHE A 105 -0.46 1.37 -3.13
C PHE A 105 -0.37 2.85 -3.47
N GLU A 106 0.64 3.26 -4.19
CA GLU A 106 0.85 4.65 -4.57
C GLU A 106 -0.25 5.19 -5.47
N VAL A 107 -0.81 4.33 -6.32
CA VAL A 107 -1.94 4.68 -7.20
C VAL A 107 -3.15 5.13 -6.41
N GLU A 108 -3.29 4.65 -5.18
CA GLU A 108 -4.34 5.03 -4.25
C GLU A 108 -3.98 6.29 -3.44
N ARG A 109 -2.88 6.95 -3.76
CA ARG A 109 -2.39 8.18 -3.11
C ARG A 109 -1.97 7.99 -1.67
N ARG A 110 -1.68 6.78 -1.33
CA ARG A 110 -1.04 6.51 -0.07
C ARG A 110 0.38 7.03 -0.14
N LEU A 111 0.92 7.12 0.98
CA LEU A 111 2.27 7.51 1.33
C LEU A 111 3.30 7.34 0.19
N ILE A 112 4.43 7.92 0.34
CA ILE A 112 5.60 7.81 -0.53
C ILE A 112 6.19 6.38 -0.43
N GLU A 113 5.32 5.37 -0.54
CA GLU A 113 5.74 3.97 -0.57
C GLU A 113 5.93 3.56 -2.03
N HIS A 114 7.15 3.64 -2.50
CA HIS A 114 7.54 3.12 -3.80
C HIS A 114 8.93 2.50 -3.69
N ASP A 115 9.14 1.49 -4.49
CA ASP A 115 10.44 0.87 -4.68
C ASP A 115 10.97 1.30 -6.05
N TYR A 116 11.93 2.21 -6.05
CA TYR A 116 12.53 2.74 -7.26
C TYR A 116 14.05 2.87 -7.11
N GLU A 117 14.75 1.99 -7.79
CA GLU A 117 16.20 1.98 -7.90
C GLU A 117 16.61 2.43 -9.31
N GLY A 118 16.57 3.73 -9.57
CA GLY A 118 16.86 4.27 -10.89
C GLY A 118 17.61 5.60 -10.86
N ASP A 119 17.39 6.42 -11.89
CA ASP A 119 18.02 7.73 -11.99
C ASP A 119 17.50 8.69 -10.91
N SER A 120 18.33 8.98 -9.91
CA SER A 120 17.99 9.84 -8.77
C SER A 120 17.65 11.28 -9.17
N ALA A 121 18.19 11.78 -10.29
CA ALA A 121 17.85 13.12 -10.77
C ALA A 121 16.49 13.14 -11.46
N VAL A 122 16.10 12.04 -12.13
CA VAL A 122 14.74 11.87 -12.67
C VAL A 122 13.75 11.71 -11.51
N GLU A 123 14.07 10.90 -10.52
CA GLU A 123 13.27 10.77 -9.31
C GLU A 123 13.07 12.13 -8.65
N PHE A 124 14.13 12.84 -8.32
CA PHE A 124 14.07 14.18 -7.72
C PHE A 124 13.19 15.14 -8.54
N THR A 125 13.27 15.08 -9.87
CA THR A 125 12.42 15.90 -10.75
C THR A 125 10.94 15.57 -10.59
N CYS A 126 10.59 14.29 -10.54
CA CYS A 126 9.20 13.82 -10.49
C CYS A 126 8.55 14.01 -9.12
N ILE A 127 9.30 13.79 -8.02
CA ILE A 127 8.76 13.83 -6.65
C ILE A 127 8.49 15.23 -6.12
N GLN A 128 8.81 16.29 -6.89
CA GLN A 128 8.51 17.68 -6.51
C GLN A 128 7.00 17.93 -6.30
N CYS A 129 6.14 17.13 -6.89
CA CYS A 129 4.71 17.37 -6.91
C CYS A 129 3.85 16.14 -6.58
N HIS A 130 4.38 14.94 -6.78
CA HIS A 130 3.71 13.66 -6.50
C HIS A 130 4.78 12.59 -6.30
N SER A 131 4.40 11.44 -5.76
CA SER A 131 5.37 10.36 -5.57
C SER A 131 5.81 9.72 -6.89
N MET A 132 6.94 9.01 -6.84
CA MET A 132 7.47 8.25 -7.97
C MET A 132 6.56 7.07 -8.34
N GLY A 133 5.79 6.53 -7.41
CA GLY A 133 4.82 5.46 -7.66
C GLY A 133 3.85 5.74 -8.81
N ARG A 134 3.42 7.00 -8.97
CA ARG A 134 2.60 7.42 -10.13
C ARG A 134 3.32 7.33 -11.46
N VAL A 135 4.63 7.41 -11.47
CA VAL A 135 5.45 7.32 -12.68
C VAL A 135 5.66 5.85 -13.03
N ILE A 136 6.12 5.07 -12.06
CA ILE A 136 6.50 3.67 -12.27
C ILE A 136 5.31 2.74 -12.55
N THR A 137 4.10 3.14 -12.20
CA THR A 137 2.86 2.37 -12.46
C THR A 137 2.20 2.66 -13.82
N GLN A 138 2.99 3.04 -14.80
CA GLN A 138 2.55 3.20 -16.19
C GLN A 138 3.66 2.87 -17.18
N ARG A 139 3.29 2.54 -18.40
CA ARG A 139 4.20 2.25 -19.53
C ARG A 139 3.75 3.07 -20.73
N ARG A 140 4.72 3.58 -21.51
CA ARG A 140 4.43 4.44 -22.66
C ARG A 140 5.48 4.27 -23.76
N THR A 141 5.14 4.64 -24.98
CA THR A 141 6.17 4.94 -25.96
C THR A 141 6.94 6.20 -25.53
N GLN A 142 8.14 6.38 -26.08
CA GLN A 142 8.94 7.59 -25.81
C GLN A 142 8.18 8.87 -26.21
N ASP A 143 7.49 8.87 -27.35
CA ASP A 143 6.65 9.99 -27.78
C ASP A 143 5.53 10.29 -26.79
N GLU A 144 4.89 9.26 -26.21
CA GLU A 144 3.85 9.45 -25.19
C GLU A 144 4.42 9.93 -23.85
N TRP A 145 5.67 9.61 -23.51
CA TRP A 145 6.37 10.25 -22.40
C TRP A 145 6.61 11.73 -22.67
N ALA A 146 7.05 12.09 -23.87
CA ALA A 146 7.24 13.49 -24.28
C ALA A 146 5.92 14.28 -24.25
N LEU A 147 4.83 13.69 -24.75
CA LEU A 147 3.49 14.29 -24.70
C LEU A 147 2.95 14.42 -23.26
N LEU A 148 3.32 13.50 -22.37
CA LEU A 148 2.98 13.63 -20.95
C LEU A 148 3.71 14.83 -20.32
N MET A 149 5.00 15.02 -20.62
CA MET A 149 5.76 16.19 -20.15
C MET A 149 5.18 17.49 -20.70
N ALA A 150 4.77 17.53 -21.98
CA ALA A 150 4.05 18.66 -22.54
C ALA A 150 2.71 18.92 -21.83
N THR A 151 2.00 17.87 -21.43
CA THR A 151 0.76 17.98 -20.63
C THR A 151 1.04 18.59 -19.25
N HIS A 152 2.15 18.24 -18.60
CA HIS A 152 2.54 18.88 -17.34
C HIS A 152 2.72 20.38 -17.51
N ARG A 153 3.43 20.80 -18.55
CA ARG A 153 3.65 22.23 -18.82
C ARG A 153 2.35 22.97 -19.14
N GLY A 154 1.43 22.33 -19.84
CA GLY A 154 0.13 22.93 -20.19
C GLY A 154 -0.83 23.07 -19.01
N LEU A 155 -0.85 22.11 -18.10
CA LEU A 155 -1.81 22.06 -16.98
C LEU A 155 -1.22 22.59 -15.66
N TYR A 156 0.09 22.60 -15.52
CA TYR A 156 0.80 22.96 -14.29
C TYR A 156 1.91 23.99 -14.59
N PRO A 157 1.56 25.27 -14.81
CA PRO A 157 2.51 26.28 -15.29
C PRO A 157 3.75 26.46 -14.43
N LEU A 158 3.68 26.09 -13.14
CA LEU A 158 4.83 26.19 -12.23
C LEU A 158 5.87 25.09 -12.45
N VAL A 159 5.55 24.02 -13.20
CA VAL A 159 6.46 22.90 -13.41
C VAL A 159 7.80 23.34 -14.05
N ASP A 160 7.78 24.31 -14.96
CA ASP A 160 9.00 24.85 -15.58
C ASP A 160 9.89 25.60 -14.59
N ARG A 161 9.33 26.10 -13.47
CA ARG A 161 10.08 26.79 -12.42
C ARG A 161 10.44 25.90 -11.24
N GLN A 162 9.82 24.76 -11.13
CA GLN A 162 10.04 23.75 -10.08
C GLN A 162 10.79 22.56 -10.63
N ALA A 163 10.06 21.55 -11.10
CA ALA A 163 10.60 20.28 -11.54
C ALA A 163 11.46 20.35 -12.81
N PHE A 164 11.09 21.21 -13.79
CA PHE A 164 11.79 21.33 -15.07
C PHE A 164 12.71 22.56 -15.17
N ARG A 165 13.18 23.07 -14.06
CA ARG A 165 14.06 24.24 -14.05
C ARG A 165 15.43 23.92 -14.68
N GLY A 166 15.67 24.40 -15.89
CA GLY A 166 16.81 24.04 -16.73
C GLY A 166 18.20 24.48 -16.27
N ASN A 167 18.33 25.32 -15.25
CA ASN A 167 19.61 25.83 -14.73
C ASN A 167 19.94 25.30 -13.34
N ALA A 168 19.30 24.26 -12.89
CA ALA A 168 19.45 23.76 -11.52
C ALA A 168 20.71 22.90 -11.30
N CYS A 169 21.53 22.71 -12.33
CA CYS A 169 22.71 21.83 -12.26
C CYS A 169 23.97 22.51 -11.72
N THR A 170 23.88 23.26 -10.66
CA THR A 170 25.08 23.71 -9.93
C THR A 170 25.15 23.02 -8.58
N GLY A 171 25.92 21.92 -8.53
CA GLY A 171 26.31 21.28 -7.28
C GLY A 171 25.29 20.32 -6.64
N GLN A 172 24.28 19.87 -7.39
CA GLN A 172 23.36 18.81 -6.91
C GLN A 172 23.77 17.41 -7.38
N PRO A 173 23.54 16.35 -6.59
CA PRO A 173 23.81 14.98 -7.02
C PRO A 173 23.04 14.64 -8.31
N GLY A 174 23.71 14.04 -9.28
CA GLY A 174 23.12 13.63 -10.56
C GLY A 174 23.13 14.70 -11.66
N CYS A 175 23.66 15.89 -11.39
CA CYS A 175 23.95 16.92 -12.39
C CYS A 175 25.39 16.79 -12.88
N GLU A 176 25.72 15.75 -13.59
CA GLU A 176 27.02 15.62 -14.24
C GLU A 176 27.09 16.45 -15.51
N GLU A 177 28.28 17.03 -15.78
CA GLU A 177 28.55 17.83 -16.97
C GLU A 177 28.39 16.96 -18.23
N ASN A 178 27.73 17.54 -19.22
CA ASN A 178 27.49 17.06 -20.59
C ASN A 178 28.29 15.84 -21.04
N LEU A 179 27.61 14.73 -21.25
CA LEU A 179 27.98 13.78 -22.28
C LEU A 179 27.64 14.44 -23.62
N GLU A 180 28.60 14.56 -24.54
CA GLU A 180 28.43 15.19 -25.84
C GLU A 180 27.17 14.64 -26.56
N GLY A 181 26.20 15.53 -26.80
CA GLY A 181 24.98 15.24 -27.57
C GLY A 181 23.71 14.95 -26.79
N GLN A 182 23.71 14.92 -25.46
CA GLN A 182 22.50 14.79 -24.66
C GLN A 182 22.05 16.14 -24.04
N SER A 183 20.76 16.39 -24.08
CA SER A 183 20.17 17.56 -23.43
C SER A 183 20.26 17.40 -21.89
N ASN A 184 20.82 18.41 -21.21
CA ASN A 184 20.85 18.45 -19.73
C ASN A 184 19.55 18.99 -19.12
N HIS A 185 18.55 19.24 -19.93
CA HIS A 185 17.29 19.73 -19.43
C HIS A 185 16.57 18.59 -18.66
N PRO A 186 16.10 18.79 -17.41
CA PRO A 186 15.48 17.74 -16.60
C PRO A 186 14.33 17.02 -17.31
N MET A 187 13.58 17.74 -18.15
CA MET A 187 12.49 17.17 -18.95
C MET A 187 13.00 16.17 -19.98
N ASP A 188 14.06 16.51 -20.74
CA ASP A 188 14.61 15.64 -21.78
C ASP A 188 15.27 14.41 -21.15
N ARG A 189 15.99 14.59 -20.04
CA ARG A 189 16.53 13.48 -19.25
C ARG A 189 15.43 12.54 -18.78
N ALA A 190 14.33 13.08 -18.23
CA ALA A 190 13.18 12.27 -17.82
C ALA A 190 12.53 11.53 -18.99
N ILE A 191 12.31 12.18 -20.15
CA ILE A 191 11.73 11.54 -21.34
C ILE A 191 12.60 10.37 -21.81
N ASN A 192 13.91 10.57 -21.92
CA ASN A 192 14.84 9.54 -22.37
C ASN A 192 14.89 8.37 -21.40
N HIS A 193 15.10 8.64 -20.11
CA HIS A 193 15.15 7.60 -19.08
C HIS A 193 13.84 6.81 -18.98
N LEU A 194 12.70 7.51 -18.92
CA LEU A 194 11.39 6.84 -18.78
C LEU A 194 11.02 6.07 -20.06
N GLY A 195 11.41 6.55 -21.23
CA GLY A 195 11.22 5.83 -22.49
C GLY A 195 12.02 4.53 -22.56
N GLU A 196 13.20 4.50 -21.95
CA GLU A 196 14.08 3.33 -21.89
C GLU A 196 13.64 2.34 -20.80
N VAL A 197 13.38 2.83 -19.57
CA VAL A 197 13.12 1.97 -18.38
C VAL A 197 11.66 1.53 -18.30
N PHE A 198 10.73 2.37 -18.74
CA PHE A 198 9.28 2.09 -18.70
C PHE A 198 8.64 2.15 -20.12
N PRO A 199 9.17 1.36 -21.08
CA PRO A 199 8.66 1.34 -22.44
C PRO A 199 7.24 0.75 -22.50
N LEU A 200 6.53 1.03 -23.60
CA LEU A 200 5.19 0.48 -23.82
C LEU A 200 5.17 -1.05 -23.81
N LEU A 201 6.10 -1.66 -24.54
CA LEU A 201 6.20 -3.12 -24.66
C LEU A 201 7.28 -3.64 -23.71
N THR A 202 6.91 -4.62 -22.90
CA THR A 202 7.80 -5.28 -21.95
C THR A 202 7.65 -6.79 -22.04
N PRO A 203 8.71 -7.56 -21.78
CA PRO A 203 8.63 -9.02 -21.71
C PRO A 203 7.64 -9.51 -20.67
N GLU A 204 7.58 -8.84 -19.51
CA GLU A 204 6.70 -9.15 -18.39
C GLU A 204 5.22 -9.08 -18.80
N TRP A 205 4.82 -7.98 -19.43
CA TRP A 205 3.45 -7.84 -19.93
C TRP A 205 3.14 -8.82 -21.06
N SER A 206 4.05 -9.03 -21.98
CA SER A 206 3.86 -9.98 -23.08
C SER A 206 3.64 -11.39 -22.54
N ALA A 207 4.43 -11.81 -21.56
CA ALA A 207 4.29 -13.10 -20.90
C ALA A 207 2.98 -13.20 -20.09
N TRP A 208 2.65 -12.15 -19.34
CA TRP A 208 1.45 -12.13 -18.50
C TRP A 208 0.17 -12.12 -19.34
N SER A 209 0.05 -11.22 -20.31
CA SER A 209 -1.15 -11.07 -21.13
C SER A 209 -1.46 -12.32 -21.95
N ALA A 210 -0.45 -13.02 -22.46
CA ALA A 210 -0.60 -14.28 -23.17
C ALA A 210 -1.05 -15.45 -22.28
N ASN A 211 -0.77 -15.38 -20.97
CA ASN A 211 -1.06 -16.46 -20.00
C ASN A 211 -2.06 -16.04 -18.91
N LYS A 212 -2.74 -14.94 -19.10
CA LYS A 212 -3.74 -14.41 -18.18
C LYS A 212 -4.84 -15.44 -17.94
N ARG A 213 -5.15 -15.72 -16.67
CA ARG A 213 -6.19 -16.68 -16.28
C ARG A 213 -7.40 -15.94 -15.73
N PRO A 214 -8.62 -16.44 -15.99
CA PRO A 214 -9.81 -15.98 -15.30
C PRO A 214 -9.65 -16.16 -13.78
N PRO A 215 -10.11 -15.19 -12.96
CA PRO A 215 -10.07 -15.32 -11.51
C PRO A 215 -11.06 -16.40 -11.05
N GLN A 216 -10.58 -17.30 -10.19
CA GLN A 216 -11.36 -18.39 -9.57
C GLN A 216 -11.30 -18.22 -8.05
N LEU A 217 -11.97 -17.18 -7.53
CA LEU A 217 -11.84 -16.75 -6.14
C LEU A 217 -12.97 -17.26 -5.25
N GLU A 218 -14.00 -17.91 -5.81
CA GLU A 218 -15.10 -18.44 -5.00
C GLU A 218 -14.63 -19.41 -3.94
N GLY A 219 -15.17 -19.26 -2.74
CA GLY A 219 -14.88 -20.13 -1.61
C GLY A 219 -14.66 -19.34 -0.33
N GLU A 220 -14.13 -20.04 0.66
CA GLU A 220 -13.84 -19.51 1.99
C GLU A 220 -12.35 -19.21 2.14
N TRP A 221 -12.04 -18.15 2.86
CA TRP A 221 -10.71 -17.60 3.05
C TRP A 221 -10.52 -17.25 4.52
N VAL A 222 -9.34 -17.50 5.07
CA VAL A 222 -8.93 -16.91 6.35
C VAL A 222 -8.38 -15.51 6.12
N ILE A 223 -8.69 -14.62 7.05
CA ILE A 223 -8.16 -13.26 7.12
C ILE A 223 -7.07 -13.23 8.18
N SER A 224 -5.94 -12.66 7.84
CA SER A 224 -4.97 -12.16 8.80
C SER A 224 -4.51 -10.77 8.38
N GLY A 225 -4.24 -9.90 9.33
CA GLY A 225 -3.83 -8.55 8.99
C GLY A 225 -3.45 -7.74 10.22
N TYR A 226 -3.15 -6.47 9.97
CA TYR A 226 -2.77 -5.53 11.02
C TYR A 226 -3.27 -4.13 10.68
N GLU A 227 -3.93 -3.49 11.62
CA GLU A 227 -4.34 -2.09 11.50
C GLU A 227 -3.57 -1.23 12.50
N PRO A 228 -2.78 -0.24 12.03
CA PRO A 228 -2.08 0.67 12.92
C PRO A 228 -3.03 1.38 13.89
N GLY A 229 -2.73 1.30 15.19
CA GLY A 229 -3.57 1.84 16.25
C GLY A 229 -4.65 0.91 16.79
N GLU A 230 -4.99 -0.16 16.07
CA GLU A 230 -5.98 -1.18 16.50
C GLU A 230 -5.35 -2.56 16.73
N GLY A 231 -4.20 -2.85 16.09
CA GLY A 231 -3.48 -4.11 16.22
C GLY A 231 -3.87 -5.21 15.23
N PRO A 232 -3.56 -6.48 15.55
CA PRO A 232 -3.81 -7.60 14.65
C PRO A 232 -5.30 -7.88 14.44
N ILE A 233 -5.66 -8.28 13.22
CA ILE A 233 -7.00 -8.75 12.86
C ILE A 233 -6.94 -10.18 12.33
N TYR A 234 -7.94 -10.99 12.71
CA TYR A 234 -8.09 -12.36 12.25
C TYR A 234 -9.57 -12.67 12.00
N GLY A 235 -9.85 -13.59 11.08
CA GLY A 235 -11.22 -14.01 10.81
C GLY A 235 -11.38 -14.74 9.49
N THR A 236 -12.60 -14.67 8.93
CA THR A 236 -12.96 -15.39 7.71
C THR A 236 -13.65 -14.48 6.70
N LEU A 237 -13.50 -14.83 5.43
CA LEU A 237 -14.13 -14.17 4.28
C LEU A 237 -14.70 -15.23 3.35
N THR A 238 -15.94 -15.05 2.91
CA THR A 238 -16.55 -15.82 1.83
C THR A 238 -16.61 -14.97 0.57
N ILE A 239 -16.11 -15.47 -0.55
CA ILE A 239 -16.21 -14.85 -1.87
C ILE A 239 -17.14 -15.69 -2.76
N LYS A 240 -18.05 -15.00 -3.48
CA LYS A 240 -18.97 -15.62 -4.46
C LYS A 240 -18.91 -14.85 -5.77
N ALA A 241 -18.86 -15.55 -6.90
CA ALA A 241 -18.98 -14.93 -8.21
C ALA A 241 -20.39 -14.34 -8.39
N THR A 242 -20.49 -13.24 -9.11
CA THR A 242 -21.79 -12.69 -9.54
C THR A 242 -22.27 -13.42 -10.80
N GLU A 243 -23.59 -13.43 -11.04
CA GLU A 243 -24.15 -14.10 -12.22
C GLU A 243 -23.66 -13.50 -13.56
N SER A 244 -23.20 -12.28 -13.54
CA SER A 244 -22.93 -11.51 -14.76
C SER A 244 -21.49 -11.51 -15.23
N GLY A 245 -20.56 -12.15 -14.51
CA GLY A 245 -19.16 -12.08 -14.93
C GLY A 245 -18.23 -12.99 -14.16
N THR A 246 -17.18 -13.38 -14.83
CA THR A 246 -16.11 -14.20 -14.27
C THR A 246 -15.10 -13.40 -13.45
N ASP A 247 -15.18 -12.06 -13.46
CA ASP A 247 -14.26 -11.12 -12.81
C ASP A 247 -14.96 -10.21 -11.79
N ALA A 248 -16.26 -10.43 -11.54
CA ALA A 248 -17.05 -9.69 -10.56
C ALA A 248 -17.50 -10.61 -9.42
N PHE A 249 -17.34 -10.17 -8.19
CA PHE A 249 -17.58 -10.98 -7.00
C PHE A 249 -18.31 -10.17 -5.93
N THR A 250 -19.03 -10.89 -5.08
CA THR A 250 -19.48 -10.39 -3.78
C THR A 250 -18.65 -11.01 -2.68
N SER A 251 -18.51 -10.32 -1.56
CA SER A 251 -17.77 -10.80 -0.40
C SER A 251 -18.58 -10.59 0.88
N SER A 252 -18.36 -11.47 1.86
CA SER A 252 -18.88 -11.35 3.22
C SER A 252 -17.78 -11.76 4.18
N SER A 253 -17.39 -10.88 5.09
CA SER A 253 -16.31 -11.13 6.05
C SER A 253 -16.78 -10.92 7.49
N ARG A 254 -16.18 -11.70 8.40
CA ARG A 254 -16.25 -11.54 9.85
C ARG A 254 -14.84 -11.66 10.40
N TYR A 255 -14.38 -10.64 11.12
CA TYR A 255 -13.06 -10.64 11.75
C TYR A 255 -13.08 -9.96 13.11
N VAL A 256 -12.09 -10.26 13.91
CA VAL A 256 -11.90 -9.70 15.25
C VAL A 256 -10.60 -8.91 15.30
N TYR A 257 -10.61 -7.77 15.97
CA TYR A 257 -9.40 -7.10 16.44
C TYR A 257 -8.92 -7.83 17.69
N ALA A 258 -7.82 -8.56 17.58
CA ALA A 258 -7.39 -9.49 18.65
C ALA A 258 -7.09 -8.77 19.98
N GLU A 259 -6.61 -7.52 19.93
CA GLU A 259 -6.30 -6.75 21.15
C GLU A 259 -7.56 -6.30 21.91
N SER A 260 -8.58 -5.83 21.19
CA SER A 260 -9.80 -5.30 21.82
C SER A 260 -10.94 -6.31 21.94
N GLY A 261 -10.87 -7.44 21.22
CA GLY A 261 -11.95 -8.41 21.10
C GLY A 261 -13.13 -7.90 20.25
N LEU A 262 -13.02 -6.74 19.62
CA LEU A 262 -14.08 -6.16 18.80
C LEU A 262 -14.27 -6.98 17.52
N THR A 263 -15.44 -7.57 17.35
CA THR A 263 -15.82 -8.27 16.12
C THR A 263 -16.46 -7.32 15.12
N VAL A 264 -16.06 -7.42 13.85
CA VAL A 264 -16.57 -6.63 12.73
C VAL A 264 -17.11 -7.56 11.65
N GLU A 265 -18.28 -7.22 11.12
CA GLU A 265 -18.87 -7.89 9.95
C GLU A 265 -18.98 -6.91 8.80
N ARG A 266 -18.64 -7.38 7.58
CA ARG A 266 -18.70 -6.58 6.37
C ARG A 266 -19.30 -7.36 5.22
N SER A 267 -20.02 -6.64 4.36
CA SER A 267 -20.47 -7.15 3.06
C SER A 267 -19.90 -6.26 1.97
N GLY A 268 -19.42 -6.88 0.90
CA GLY A 268 -18.68 -6.17 -0.12
C GLY A 268 -18.93 -6.68 -1.53
N GLN A 269 -18.32 -5.98 -2.45
CA GLN A 269 -18.25 -6.37 -3.86
C GLN A 269 -16.90 -5.97 -4.43
N GLY A 270 -16.39 -6.74 -5.38
CA GLY A 270 -15.11 -6.49 -6.01
C GLY A 270 -15.07 -6.90 -7.47
N LEU A 271 -14.14 -6.28 -8.18
CA LEU A 271 -13.76 -6.60 -9.55
C LEU A 271 -12.30 -7.02 -9.60
N VAL A 272 -12.00 -7.98 -10.46
CA VAL A 272 -10.61 -8.37 -10.75
C VAL A 272 -10.20 -7.82 -12.10
N TYR A 273 -9.18 -6.99 -12.10
CA TYR A 273 -8.56 -6.47 -13.31
C TYR A 273 -7.29 -7.26 -13.64
N THR A 274 -7.00 -7.42 -14.91
CA THR A 274 -5.79 -8.11 -15.42
C THR A 274 -5.58 -9.53 -14.87
N GLY A 275 -6.61 -10.13 -14.24
CA GLY A 275 -6.57 -11.48 -13.67
C GLY A 275 -5.91 -11.58 -12.30
N TYR A 276 -5.38 -10.48 -11.73
CA TYR A 276 -4.68 -10.51 -10.44
C TYR A 276 -4.91 -9.29 -9.53
N GLN A 277 -5.56 -8.24 -10.01
CA GLN A 277 -5.79 -7.02 -9.25
C GLN A 277 -7.23 -6.97 -8.75
N TRP A 278 -7.45 -7.30 -7.47
CA TRP A 278 -8.74 -7.08 -6.81
C TRP A 278 -8.92 -5.61 -6.48
N ARG A 279 -10.07 -5.07 -6.83
CA ARG A 279 -10.54 -3.75 -6.43
C ARG A 279 -11.94 -3.88 -5.88
N GLY A 280 -12.06 -3.75 -4.56
CA GLY A 280 -13.31 -3.96 -3.85
C GLY A 280 -13.74 -2.75 -3.03
N ARG A 281 -14.95 -2.89 -2.51
CA ARG A 281 -15.52 -2.03 -1.48
C ARG A 281 -16.35 -2.87 -0.54
N SER A 282 -16.13 -2.70 0.75
CA SER A 282 -16.99 -3.26 1.79
C SER A 282 -17.81 -2.17 2.47
N ASN A 283 -19.03 -2.52 2.91
CA ASN A 283 -20.06 -1.64 3.46
C ASN A 283 -20.26 -0.35 2.65
N PRO A 284 -20.49 -0.45 1.31
CA PRO A 284 -20.51 0.71 0.45
C PRO A 284 -21.64 1.68 0.80
N GLY A 285 -21.31 2.97 0.88
CA GLY A 285 -22.24 4.05 1.18
C GLY A 285 -22.52 4.27 2.66
N THR A 286 -21.85 3.56 3.55
CA THR A 286 -21.93 3.77 5.01
C THR A 286 -20.73 4.59 5.52
N ALA A 287 -20.73 4.96 6.79
CA ALA A 287 -19.62 5.72 7.39
C ALA A 287 -18.34 4.87 7.54
N ASP A 288 -18.50 3.55 7.58
CA ASP A 288 -17.43 2.57 7.72
C ASP A 288 -17.08 1.86 6.39
N GLU A 289 -17.41 2.50 5.26
CA GLU A 289 -16.99 2.01 3.95
C GLU A 289 -15.46 1.89 3.86
N LEU A 290 -14.98 0.70 3.49
CA LEU A 290 -13.58 0.50 3.12
C LEU A 290 -13.45 0.24 1.63
N ARG A 291 -12.37 0.75 1.06
CA ARG A 291 -11.87 0.39 -0.28
C ARG A 291 -10.86 -0.73 -0.11
N GLU A 292 -10.86 -1.65 -1.05
CA GLU A 292 -10.00 -2.83 -1.01
C GLU A 292 -9.11 -2.84 -2.26
N VAL A 293 -7.81 -2.82 -2.06
CA VAL A 293 -6.81 -3.00 -3.11
C VAL A 293 -5.97 -4.20 -2.73
N MET A 294 -6.17 -5.30 -3.47
CA MET A 294 -5.49 -6.55 -3.19
C MET A 294 -4.78 -7.05 -4.45
N PHE A 295 -3.71 -7.78 -4.24
CA PHE A 295 -2.94 -8.51 -5.22
C PHE A 295 -3.27 -9.99 -5.07
N ILE A 296 -3.64 -10.65 -6.16
CA ILE A 296 -3.95 -12.08 -6.19
C ILE A 296 -2.70 -12.81 -6.68
N GLU A 297 -2.19 -13.75 -5.89
CA GLU A 297 -1.05 -14.57 -6.29
C GLU A 297 -1.42 -15.48 -7.48
N ARG A 298 -0.41 -15.91 -8.23
CA ARG A 298 -0.61 -16.63 -9.50
C ARG A 298 -1.37 -17.94 -9.36
N ASP A 299 -1.23 -18.63 -8.24
CA ASP A 299 -1.95 -19.86 -7.90
C ASP A 299 -3.38 -19.62 -7.42
N GLN A 300 -3.74 -18.35 -7.16
CA GLN A 300 -5.03 -17.91 -6.64
C GLN A 300 -5.38 -18.55 -5.27
N GLN A 301 -4.35 -18.89 -4.48
CA GLN A 301 -4.52 -19.41 -3.13
C GLN A 301 -4.29 -18.34 -2.06
N ARG A 302 -3.67 -17.23 -2.44
CA ARG A 302 -3.38 -16.11 -1.55
C ARG A 302 -3.70 -14.78 -2.22
N MET A 303 -4.21 -13.84 -1.43
CA MET A 303 -4.34 -12.44 -1.78
C MET A 303 -3.70 -11.60 -0.68
N SER A 304 -3.03 -10.53 -1.04
CA SER A 304 -2.47 -9.60 -0.08
C SER A 304 -2.69 -8.16 -0.54
N GLY A 305 -2.85 -7.27 0.40
CA GLY A 305 -3.08 -5.89 0.08
C GLY A 305 -3.59 -5.08 1.26
N ARG A 306 -4.43 -4.12 0.98
CA ARG A 306 -4.89 -3.20 1.99
C ARG A 306 -6.36 -2.84 1.84
N TRP A 307 -7.02 -2.69 2.98
CA TRP A 307 -8.34 -2.11 3.10
C TRP A 307 -8.20 -0.74 3.74
N PHE A 308 -8.84 0.29 3.20
CA PHE A 308 -8.68 1.64 3.73
C PHE A 308 -9.94 2.48 3.68
N SER A 309 -10.05 3.37 4.66
CA SER A 309 -11.13 4.34 4.76
C SER A 309 -10.70 5.70 4.20
N GLY A 310 -11.70 6.46 3.77
CA GLY A 310 -11.51 7.86 3.41
C GLY A 310 -10.90 8.10 2.04
N ALA A 311 -10.48 9.34 1.82
CA ALA A 311 -10.01 9.82 0.53
C ALA A 311 -8.49 9.77 0.37
N TYR A 312 -7.75 9.60 1.48
CA TYR A 312 -6.28 9.70 1.54
C TYR A 312 -5.60 8.46 2.10
N ASP A 313 -6.38 7.53 2.62
CA ASP A 313 -5.96 6.14 2.77
C ASP A 313 -4.82 5.92 3.80
N GLU A 314 -4.73 6.81 4.78
CA GLU A 314 -3.78 6.67 5.88
C GLU A 314 -4.30 5.74 6.98
N ILE A 315 -5.60 5.39 6.96
CA ILE A 315 -6.25 4.56 7.98
C ILE A 315 -6.82 3.31 7.35
N GLY A 316 -6.48 2.16 7.90
CA GLY A 316 -7.02 0.87 7.50
C GLY A 316 -5.99 -0.25 7.61
N PRO A 317 -6.44 -1.52 7.65
CA PRO A 317 -5.56 -2.66 7.81
C PRO A 317 -4.82 -3.06 6.53
N ASP A 318 -3.59 -3.52 6.69
CA ASP A 318 -2.95 -4.41 5.76
C ASP A 318 -3.51 -5.81 5.95
N VAL A 319 -3.88 -6.49 4.86
CA VAL A 319 -4.64 -7.75 4.92
C VAL A 319 -4.01 -8.80 4.02
N THR A 320 -3.92 -10.00 4.55
CA THR A 320 -3.66 -11.22 3.80
C THR A 320 -4.87 -12.15 3.89
N LEU A 321 -5.26 -12.68 2.75
CA LEU A 321 -6.28 -13.72 2.63
C LEU A 321 -5.61 -14.99 2.14
N GLN A 322 -5.90 -16.11 2.79
CA GLN A 322 -5.46 -17.42 2.37
C GLN A 322 -6.68 -18.32 2.20
N ARG A 323 -6.77 -19.04 1.08
CA ARG A 323 -7.90 -19.92 0.79
C ARG A 323 -7.95 -21.08 1.78
N ILE A 324 -9.13 -21.33 2.34
CA ILE A 324 -9.36 -22.48 3.21
C ILE A 324 -9.44 -23.74 2.34
N GLY A 325 -8.59 -24.72 2.67
CA GLY A 325 -8.58 -26.07 2.09
C GLY A 325 -9.12 -27.10 3.07
N ALA A 326 -8.81 -28.37 2.79
CA ALA A 326 -9.17 -29.48 3.68
C ALA A 326 -8.24 -29.58 4.89
N ALA A 327 -6.97 -29.10 4.78
CA ALA A 327 -6.02 -29.09 5.86
C ALA A 327 -6.19 -27.85 6.74
N PRO A 328 -6.00 -27.96 8.07
CA PRO A 328 -5.96 -26.80 8.96
C PRO A 328 -4.89 -25.79 8.54
N ILE A 329 -5.22 -24.51 8.68
CA ILE A 329 -4.31 -23.39 8.42
C ILE A 329 -4.25 -22.53 9.70
N VAL A 330 -3.05 -22.23 10.18
CA VAL A 330 -2.84 -21.27 11.26
C VAL A 330 -2.31 -19.97 10.67
N THR A 331 -2.91 -18.84 11.05
CA THR A 331 -2.57 -17.52 10.52
C THR A 331 -2.08 -16.55 11.57
N GLY A 332 -2.27 -16.85 12.86
CA GLY A 332 -1.77 -16.01 13.91
C GLY A 332 -2.00 -16.57 15.31
N VAL A 333 -1.31 -15.98 16.27
CA VAL A 333 -1.39 -16.27 17.70
C VAL A 333 -1.46 -14.93 18.44
N TYR A 334 -2.36 -14.79 19.40
CA TYR A 334 -2.47 -13.57 20.20
C TYR A 334 -2.79 -13.88 21.68
N PRO A 335 -2.10 -13.24 22.65
CA PRO A 335 -0.96 -12.34 22.48
C PRO A 335 0.27 -13.07 21.96
N GLN A 336 1.12 -12.33 21.20
CA GLN A 336 2.34 -12.89 20.65
C GLN A 336 3.51 -12.87 21.65
N ALA A 337 3.66 -11.80 22.43
CA ALA A 337 4.71 -11.68 23.44
C ALA A 337 4.27 -12.34 24.76
N LEU A 338 5.03 -13.34 25.22
CA LEU A 338 4.72 -14.14 26.40
C LEU A 338 5.88 -14.09 27.40
N ARG A 339 5.57 -13.74 28.66
CA ARG A 339 6.57 -13.62 29.70
C ARG A 339 6.92 -14.98 30.28
N ARG A 340 8.21 -15.29 30.40
CA ARG A 340 8.66 -16.53 31.06
C ARG A 340 8.23 -16.60 32.52
N GLY A 341 7.90 -17.80 32.97
CA GLY A 341 7.39 -18.06 34.31
C GLY A 341 5.90 -17.77 34.50
N GLU A 342 5.18 -17.38 33.46
CA GLU A 342 3.75 -17.07 33.49
C GLU A 342 2.92 -18.09 32.70
N THR A 343 1.65 -18.19 33.06
CA THR A 343 0.64 -18.90 32.28
C THR A 343 -0.31 -17.87 31.72
N THR A 344 -0.47 -17.88 30.38
CA THR A 344 -1.25 -16.90 29.64
C THR A 344 -2.29 -17.59 28.77
N GLU A 345 -3.49 -17.07 28.74
CA GLU A 345 -4.50 -17.45 27.76
C GLU A 345 -4.12 -16.88 26.39
N VAL A 346 -4.09 -17.73 25.40
CA VAL A 346 -3.67 -17.41 24.04
C VAL A 346 -4.73 -17.91 23.06
N THR A 347 -5.08 -17.07 22.09
CA THR A 347 -5.95 -17.46 21.00
C THR A 347 -5.11 -17.73 19.75
N ILE A 348 -5.30 -18.91 19.18
CA ILE A 348 -4.72 -19.33 17.90
C ILE A 348 -5.79 -19.14 16.82
N TYR A 349 -5.49 -18.36 15.81
CA TYR A 349 -6.40 -18.04 14.71
C TYR A 349 -6.03 -18.78 13.42
N GLY A 350 -7.07 -19.14 12.64
CA GLY A 350 -6.83 -19.86 11.40
C GLY A 350 -8.08 -20.29 10.67
N GLY A 351 -8.01 -21.43 10.01
CA GLY A 351 -9.14 -22.05 9.31
C GLY A 351 -9.08 -23.57 9.39
N SER A 352 -10.26 -24.22 9.45
CA SER A 352 -10.42 -25.69 9.60
C SER A 352 -9.79 -26.25 10.89
N LEU A 353 -9.85 -25.50 12.02
CA LEU A 353 -9.20 -25.85 13.28
C LEU A 353 -10.00 -26.81 14.17
N SER A 354 -11.23 -27.18 13.83
CA SER A 354 -12.22 -27.79 14.71
C SER A 354 -11.89 -29.20 15.27
N ASP A 355 -10.87 -29.88 14.78
CA ASP A 355 -10.55 -31.27 15.15
C ASP A 355 -9.44 -31.42 16.22
N THR A 356 -9.06 -30.32 16.92
CA THR A 356 -7.87 -30.27 17.79
C THR A 356 -8.16 -30.31 19.29
N ARG A 357 -9.28 -30.83 19.69
CA ARG A 357 -9.76 -30.76 21.10
C ARG A 357 -8.86 -31.42 22.15
N ASP A 358 -7.93 -32.28 21.77
CA ASP A 358 -7.02 -32.97 22.67
C ASP A 358 -5.60 -32.35 22.69
N GLY A 359 -5.36 -31.27 21.93
CA GLY A 359 -4.05 -30.62 21.82
C GLY A 359 -3.00 -31.44 21.08
N ALA A 360 -3.36 -32.61 20.58
CA ALA A 360 -2.44 -33.46 19.85
C ALA A 360 -2.00 -32.79 18.54
N GLY A 361 -0.69 -32.70 18.33
CA GLY A 361 -0.11 -32.08 17.14
C GLY A 361 0.07 -30.57 17.21
N LEU A 362 -0.10 -29.95 18.39
CA LEU A 362 0.26 -28.56 18.66
C LEU A 362 1.58 -28.50 19.42
N ASP A 363 2.54 -27.69 18.97
CA ASP A 363 3.87 -27.56 19.60
C ASP A 363 4.43 -26.14 19.38
N PHE A 364 4.83 -25.49 20.45
CA PHE A 364 5.54 -24.19 20.46
C PHE A 364 7.02 -24.34 20.77
N GLY A 365 7.52 -25.56 20.79
CA GLY A 365 8.91 -25.85 21.07
C GLY A 365 9.29 -25.87 22.56
N PRO A 366 10.57 -25.97 22.87
CA PRO A 366 11.06 -26.17 24.23
C PRO A 366 10.73 -25.02 25.19
N GLY A 367 10.33 -25.36 26.43
CA GLY A 367 10.01 -24.38 27.45
C GLY A 367 8.61 -23.78 27.36
N VAL A 368 7.75 -24.32 26.46
CA VAL A 368 6.36 -23.93 26.34
C VAL A 368 5.46 -25.16 26.49
N SER A 369 4.55 -25.11 27.43
CA SER A 369 3.61 -26.19 27.69
C SER A 369 2.19 -25.73 27.35
N ILE A 370 1.48 -26.57 26.58
CA ILE A 370 0.07 -26.35 26.23
C ILE A 370 -0.78 -26.99 27.31
N GLY A 371 -1.62 -26.17 27.95
CA GLY A 371 -2.55 -26.60 28.97
C GLY A 371 -3.91 -26.99 28.37
N MET A 372 -4.99 -26.59 29.06
CA MET A 372 -6.35 -26.87 28.62
C MET A 372 -6.71 -26.06 27.39
N ILE A 373 -7.39 -26.69 26.43
CA ILE A 373 -8.07 -26.01 25.34
C ILE A 373 -9.46 -25.63 25.86
N GLU A 374 -9.71 -24.34 26.00
CA GLU A 374 -10.94 -23.82 26.56
C GLU A 374 -12.05 -23.69 25.53
N GLN A 375 -11.67 -23.30 24.30
CA GLN A 375 -12.58 -23.14 23.17
C GLN A 375 -11.95 -23.70 21.91
N SER A 376 -12.76 -24.37 21.10
CA SER A 376 -12.33 -24.88 19.79
C SER A 376 -13.44 -24.66 18.77
N GLU A 377 -13.23 -23.69 17.91
CA GLU A 377 -14.10 -23.35 16.78
C GLU A 377 -13.38 -23.66 15.45
N THR A 378 -14.02 -23.40 14.34
CA THR A 378 -13.42 -23.65 13.03
C THR A 378 -12.30 -22.69 12.66
N ASP A 379 -12.29 -21.51 13.25
CA ASP A 379 -11.39 -20.40 12.94
C ASP A 379 -10.58 -19.90 14.15
N GLU A 380 -10.85 -20.41 15.36
CA GLU A 380 -10.10 -20.05 16.56
C GLU A 380 -10.00 -21.19 17.59
N LEU A 381 -8.86 -21.25 18.30
CA LEU A 381 -8.64 -22.10 19.48
C LEU A 381 -8.15 -21.23 20.62
N VAL A 382 -8.82 -21.33 21.78
CA VAL A 382 -8.36 -20.67 23.01
C VAL A 382 -7.64 -21.68 23.88
N VAL A 383 -6.38 -21.42 24.20
CA VAL A 383 -5.51 -22.35 24.94
C VAL A 383 -4.77 -21.64 26.06
N GLN A 384 -4.48 -22.36 27.13
CA GLN A 384 -3.57 -21.89 28.18
C GLN A 384 -2.14 -22.32 27.83
N LEU A 385 -1.23 -21.34 27.67
CA LEU A 385 0.20 -21.59 27.49
C LEU A 385 0.95 -21.26 28.77
N THR A 386 1.76 -22.21 29.25
CA THR A 386 2.67 -21.99 30.37
C THR A 386 4.10 -21.91 29.83
N ILE A 387 4.77 -20.81 30.13
CA ILE A 387 6.17 -20.59 29.75
C ILE A 387 7.04 -20.91 30.95
N ASP A 388 7.98 -21.82 30.81
CA ASP A 388 8.90 -22.19 31.88
C ASP A 388 9.72 -20.97 32.35
N ALA A 389 10.03 -20.92 33.65
CA ALA A 389 10.77 -19.80 34.23
C ALA A 389 12.22 -19.68 33.68
N ASP A 390 12.79 -20.78 33.19
CA ASP A 390 14.11 -20.88 32.56
C ASP A 390 14.05 -21.06 31.04
N ALA A 391 12.87 -20.88 30.43
CA ALA A 391 12.74 -20.91 28.98
C ALA A 391 13.70 -19.89 28.33
N ALA A 392 14.36 -20.30 27.27
CA ALA A 392 15.24 -19.38 26.54
C ALA A 392 14.44 -18.21 25.96
N LEU A 393 15.00 -16.99 26.00
CA LEU A 393 14.39 -15.82 25.37
C LEU A 393 14.46 -15.95 23.84
N GLY A 394 13.47 -15.38 23.15
CA GLY A 394 13.43 -15.33 21.68
C GLY A 394 12.13 -15.83 21.08
N ALA A 395 12.06 -15.72 19.75
CA ALA A 395 10.94 -16.18 18.96
C ALA A 395 10.80 -17.71 18.97
N ARG A 396 9.57 -18.20 18.84
CA ARG A 396 9.24 -19.61 18.72
C ARG A 396 8.26 -19.78 17.56
N ASP A 397 8.55 -20.78 16.75
CA ASP A 397 7.60 -21.25 15.74
C ASP A 397 6.50 -22.06 16.41
N PHE A 398 5.34 -22.03 15.81
CA PHE A 398 4.22 -22.89 16.19
C PHE A 398 4.00 -23.94 15.12
N PHE A 399 4.11 -25.19 15.52
CA PHE A 399 3.83 -26.34 14.69
C PHE A 399 2.42 -26.85 15.02
N ALA A 400 1.57 -26.84 14.01
CA ALA A 400 0.20 -27.30 14.14
C ALA A 400 -0.14 -28.19 12.92
N PHE A 401 -0.37 -29.49 13.17
CA PHE A 401 -0.69 -30.46 12.13
C PHE A 401 0.45 -30.55 11.07
N GLU A 402 0.17 -30.17 9.84
CA GLU A 402 1.13 -30.09 8.73
C GLU A 402 1.56 -28.64 8.41
N SER A 403 1.18 -27.69 9.27
CA SER A 403 1.42 -26.25 9.09
C SER A 403 2.44 -25.74 10.12
N THR A 404 3.25 -24.79 9.71
CA THR A 404 4.17 -24.07 10.60
C THR A 404 3.86 -22.58 10.50
N LEU A 405 3.69 -21.92 11.64
CA LEU A 405 3.68 -20.47 11.75
C LEU A 405 5.01 -20.03 12.35
N GLU A 406 5.84 -19.41 11.52
CA GLU A 406 7.14 -18.87 11.95
C GLU A 406 6.92 -17.70 12.93
N ASP A 407 7.83 -17.57 13.94
CA ASP A 407 7.81 -16.50 14.94
C ASP A 407 6.43 -16.29 15.59
N ALA A 408 5.70 -17.38 15.84
CA ALA A 408 4.32 -17.34 16.33
C ALA A 408 4.20 -16.68 17.70
N ILE A 409 5.16 -16.92 18.59
CA ILE A 409 5.26 -16.27 19.90
C ILE A 409 6.70 -15.81 20.18
N ILE A 410 6.81 -14.83 21.09
CA ILE A 410 8.10 -14.30 21.53
C ILE A 410 8.19 -14.45 23.04
N VAL A 411 9.12 -15.29 23.52
CA VAL A 411 9.39 -15.48 24.94
C VAL A 411 10.32 -14.37 25.43
N HIS A 412 9.89 -13.65 26.47
CA HIS A 412 10.66 -12.54 27.05
C HIS A 412 10.59 -12.54 28.59
N ASP A 413 11.37 -11.71 29.26
CA ASP A 413 11.34 -11.54 30.72
C ASP A 413 10.92 -10.14 31.18
N GLY A 414 10.68 -9.23 30.23
CA GLY A 414 10.20 -7.87 30.52
C GLY A 414 10.27 -6.97 29.31
N ILE A 415 9.89 -5.71 29.49
CA ILE A 415 10.04 -4.64 28.49
C ILE A 415 11.13 -3.70 28.98
N ASP A 416 12.23 -3.62 28.24
CA ASP A 416 13.40 -2.82 28.60
C ASP A 416 13.31 -1.41 28.05
N ARG A 417 12.78 -1.27 26.86
CA ARG A 417 12.57 0.01 26.17
C ARG A 417 11.34 0.01 25.29
N ILE A 418 10.89 1.20 24.92
CA ILE A 418 9.87 1.42 23.90
C ILE A 418 10.42 2.30 22.80
N VAL A 419 9.88 2.13 21.59
CA VAL A 419 10.18 2.98 20.41
C VAL A 419 8.85 3.42 19.81
N VAL A 420 8.74 4.68 19.40
CA VAL A 420 7.57 5.16 18.67
C VAL A 420 7.82 4.99 17.17
N THR A 421 6.86 4.39 16.49
CA THR A 421 6.89 4.19 15.03
C THR A 421 5.65 4.82 14.38
N PRO A 422 5.79 5.54 13.24
CA PRO A 422 7.07 5.93 12.64
C PRO A 422 7.83 6.95 13.51
N GLU A 423 9.15 7.04 13.35
CA GLU A 423 10.00 8.03 14.08
C GLU A 423 9.68 9.47 13.68
N SER A 424 9.13 9.66 12.50
CA SER A 424 8.59 10.94 12.02
C SER A 424 7.33 10.71 11.21
N GLY A 425 6.38 11.61 11.35
CA GLY A 425 5.10 11.55 10.65
C GLY A 425 4.68 12.90 10.09
N MET A 426 3.65 12.88 9.24
CA MET A 426 3.06 14.06 8.66
C MET A 426 1.54 14.00 8.76
N ALA A 427 0.94 15.02 9.35
CA ALA A 427 -0.50 15.23 9.32
C ALA A 427 -0.85 16.51 8.55
N ARG A 428 -2.10 16.66 8.17
CA ARG A 428 -2.59 17.85 7.43
C ARG A 428 -3.88 18.35 8.04
N VAL A 429 -3.89 19.63 8.38
CA VAL A 429 -5.13 20.27 8.83
C VAL A 429 -6.21 20.16 7.74
N GLY A 430 -7.46 19.95 8.14
CA GLY A 430 -8.58 19.89 7.22
C GLY A 430 -9.12 21.28 6.93
N GLY A 431 -9.81 21.45 5.80
CA GLY A 431 -10.51 22.67 5.42
C GLY A 431 -11.91 22.39 4.92
N ALA A 432 -12.68 23.43 4.55
CA ALA A 432 -14.05 23.30 4.09
C ALA A 432 -14.22 22.34 2.90
N ASN A 433 -13.19 22.25 2.03
CA ASN A 433 -13.20 21.43 0.81
C ASN A 433 -12.09 20.36 0.81
N PHE A 434 -11.33 20.24 1.89
CA PHE A 434 -10.18 19.33 1.98
C PHE A 434 -10.32 18.47 3.23
N PRO A 435 -10.27 17.14 3.11
CA PRO A 435 -10.27 16.27 4.26
C PRO A 435 -8.98 16.42 5.06
N LYS A 436 -9.05 16.07 6.35
CA LYS A 436 -7.90 15.94 7.22
C LYS A 436 -6.99 14.80 6.73
N GLY A 437 -5.67 14.95 6.90
CA GLY A 437 -4.71 13.87 6.80
C GLY A 437 -4.30 13.46 8.20
N TYR A 438 -4.69 12.26 8.60
CA TYR A 438 -4.40 11.69 9.92
C TYR A 438 -3.00 11.08 9.94
N GLN A 439 -2.42 10.92 11.12
CA GLN A 439 -1.19 10.17 11.34
C GLN A 439 -1.38 9.24 12.53
N THR A 440 -1.08 7.97 12.34
CA THR A 440 -1.06 6.98 13.43
C THR A 440 0.37 6.77 13.89
N PHE A 441 0.56 6.69 15.22
CA PHE A 441 1.79 6.31 15.88
C PHE A 441 1.54 5.09 16.76
N GLU A 442 2.54 4.24 16.88
CA GLU A 442 2.50 3.08 17.76
C GLU A 442 3.73 3.05 18.65
N ALA A 443 3.56 2.63 19.89
CA ALA A 443 4.68 2.36 20.78
C ALA A 443 4.98 0.86 20.72
N ILE A 444 6.19 0.54 20.30
CA ILE A 444 6.67 -0.84 20.18
C ILE A 444 7.56 -1.16 21.37
N GLY A 445 7.25 -2.20 22.11
CA GLY A 445 8.05 -2.71 23.21
C GLY A 445 9.20 -3.57 22.71
N TYR A 446 10.34 -3.50 23.37
CA TYR A 446 11.51 -4.31 23.11
C TYR A 446 12.05 -4.90 24.40
N ASN A 447 12.56 -6.11 24.32
CA ASN A 447 13.44 -6.71 25.30
C ASN A 447 14.85 -6.81 24.72
N ASN A 448 15.87 -6.54 25.53
CA ASN A 448 17.26 -6.48 25.06
C ASN A 448 17.89 -7.87 24.82
N GLY A 449 17.06 -8.92 24.80
CA GLY A 449 17.54 -10.26 24.46
C GLY A 449 18.44 -10.90 25.51
N PRO A 450 19.09 -12.00 25.13
CA PRO A 450 19.97 -12.77 26.02
C PRO A 450 21.22 -12.03 26.50
N ASP A 451 21.78 -11.09 25.72
CA ASP A 451 22.98 -10.33 26.08
C ASP A 451 22.68 -9.11 26.98
N ASN A 452 21.38 -8.73 27.09
CA ASN A 452 20.89 -7.58 27.84
C ASN A 452 21.54 -6.23 27.40
N GLU A 453 22.00 -6.15 26.16
CA GLU A 453 22.53 -4.94 25.54
C GLU A 453 21.52 -4.38 24.54
N ASN A 454 21.37 -3.06 24.48
CA ASN A 454 20.44 -2.40 23.58
C ASN A 454 21.05 -2.19 22.19
N GLY A 455 20.32 -2.52 21.14
CA GLY A 455 20.71 -2.27 19.75
C GLY A 455 21.57 -3.38 19.15
N THR A 456 21.45 -4.58 19.65
CA THR A 456 22.12 -5.78 19.17
C THR A 456 21.18 -6.65 18.33
N ASP A 457 21.73 -7.64 17.63
CA ASP A 457 20.97 -8.49 16.70
C ASP A 457 20.00 -9.44 17.43
N ASP A 458 20.14 -9.62 18.75
CA ASP A 458 19.29 -10.47 19.57
C ASP A 458 18.21 -9.70 20.34
N ASP A 459 18.07 -8.39 20.11
CA ASP A 459 16.94 -7.59 20.59
C ASP A 459 15.61 -8.20 20.12
N LEU A 460 14.67 -8.38 21.06
CA LEU A 460 13.36 -8.94 20.78
C LEU A 460 12.31 -7.84 20.62
N LYS A 461 11.70 -7.77 19.44
CA LYS A 461 10.58 -6.87 19.16
C LYS A 461 9.28 -7.51 19.68
N LEU A 462 8.77 -7.03 20.81
CA LEU A 462 7.60 -7.61 21.49
C LEU A 462 6.25 -7.17 20.90
N GLY A 463 6.27 -6.26 19.94
CA GLY A 463 5.07 -5.72 19.35
C GLY A 463 4.54 -4.47 20.05
N ARG A 464 3.32 -4.09 19.72
CA ARG A 464 2.65 -2.90 20.24
C ARG A 464 2.40 -3.02 21.75
N VAL A 465 2.62 -1.92 22.47
CA VAL A 465 2.33 -1.80 23.90
C VAL A 465 1.40 -0.63 24.17
N ASN A 466 0.52 -0.81 25.17
CA ASN A 466 -0.40 0.23 25.58
C ASN A 466 0.31 1.32 26.38
N VAL A 467 0.27 2.55 25.91
CA VAL A 467 0.97 3.70 26.48
C VAL A 467 0.02 4.87 26.72
N SER A 468 0.45 5.81 27.53
CA SER A 468 -0.15 7.15 27.57
C SER A 468 0.50 8.04 26.51
N TRP A 469 -0.32 8.65 25.67
CA TRP A 469 0.11 9.56 24.62
C TRP A 469 -0.06 11.01 25.05
N SER A 470 0.91 11.85 24.68
CA SER A 470 0.84 13.31 24.84
C SER A 470 1.59 14.01 23.72
N LEU A 471 1.37 15.33 23.60
CA LEU A 471 2.13 16.20 22.70
C LEU A 471 3.07 17.08 23.52
N GLU A 472 4.25 17.36 22.97
CA GLU A 472 5.21 18.33 23.51
C GLU A 472 5.63 19.28 22.39
N GLU A 473 5.94 20.53 22.75
CA GLU A 473 6.44 21.52 21.80
C GLU A 473 7.77 21.07 21.19
N TYR A 474 7.89 21.13 19.86
CA TYR A 474 9.12 20.77 19.17
C TYR A 474 10.17 21.88 19.31
N THR A 475 9.82 23.07 18.83
CA THR A 475 10.68 24.26 18.93
C THR A 475 9.81 25.49 18.76
N ALA A 476 9.72 26.31 19.80
CA ALA A 476 9.00 27.58 19.76
C ALA A 476 9.77 28.65 18.94
N THR A 477 9.67 28.57 17.61
CA THR A 477 10.41 29.47 16.69
C THR A 477 9.81 30.87 16.66
N PHE A 478 8.48 30.99 16.79
CA PHE A 478 7.73 32.23 16.68
C PHE A 478 7.18 32.71 18.01
N GLY A 479 7.54 32.06 19.13
CA GLY A 479 7.03 32.39 20.46
C GLY A 479 5.57 31.95 20.66
N ASP A 480 5.14 30.97 19.89
CA ASP A 480 3.83 30.34 19.94
C ASP A 480 3.91 28.93 20.54
N ASP A 481 2.74 28.36 20.87
CA ASP A 481 2.61 27.01 21.38
C ASP A 481 1.77 26.19 20.40
N ASP A 482 2.46 25.46 19.51
CA ASP A 482 1.82 24.72 18.42
C ASP A 482 0.91 23.61 18.92
N ILE A 483 1.20 23.01 20.07
CA ILE A 483 0.42 21.90 20.64
C ILE A 483 -1.05 22.25 20.86
N ASP A 484 -1.37 23.52 21.15
CA ASP A 484 -2.73 23.97 21.39
C ASP A 484 -3.54 24.16 20.10
N PHE A 485 -2.88 24.20 18.92
CA PHE A 485 -3.50 24.58 17.66
C PHE A 485 -3.47 23.48 16.58
N VAL A 486 -2.48 22.61 16.59
CA VAL A 486 -2.26 21.64 15.48
C VAL A 486 -3.23 20.48 15.47
N GLY A 487 -3.77 20.07 16.64
CA GLY A 487 -4.68 18.95 16.76
C GLY A 487 -4.50 18.17 18.07
N SER A 488 -4.88 16.91 18.08
CA SER A 488 -4.82 16.07 19.28
C SER A 488 -4.51 14.62 18.95
N ILE A 489 -3.88 13.90 19.90
CA ILE A 489 -3.63 12.47 19.80
C ILE A 489 -4.55 11.71 20.79
N ASN A 490 -5.10 10.57 20.36
CA ASN A 490 -5.97 9.74 21.21
C ASN A 490 -5.18 8.59 21.88
N SER A 491 -5.87 7.80 22.71
CA SER A 491 -5.27 6.65 23.41
C SER A 491 -4.76 5.54 22.48
N LYS A 492 -5.19 5.50 21.23
CA LYS A 492 -4.74 4.53 20.21
C LYS A 492 -3.51 5.02 19.43
N GLY A 493 -3.01 6.22 19.72
CA GLY A 493 -1.90 6.83 18.98
C GLY A 493 -2.30 7.49 17.66
N ILE A 494 -3.59 7.66 17.39
CA ILE A 494 -4.08 8.33 16.20
C ILE A 494 -4.11 9.82 16.44
N PHE A 495 -3.27 10.55 15.71
CA PHE A 495 -3.30 12.01 15.69
C PHE A 495 -4.38 12.51 14.73
N THR A 496 -5.29 13.31 15.27
CA THR A 496 -6.36 14.00 14.54
C THR A 496 -5.99 15.46 14.38
N PRO A 497 -5.60 15.92 13.17
CA PRO A 497 -5.26 17.33 12.98
C PRO A 497 -6.47 18.23 13.15
N ALA A 498 -6.21 19.50 13.49
CA ALA A 498 -7.24 20.53 13.58
C ALA A 498 -7.86 20.84 12.21
N LEU A 499 -8.85 21.70 12.16
CA LEU A 499 -9.27 22.36 10.93
C LEU A 499 -8.28 23.51 10.62
N ASP A 500 -8.08 23.77 9.33
CA ASP A 500 -7.32 24.94 8.87
C ASP A 500 -7.87 26.22 9.51
N GLY A 501 -7.05 26.93 10.22
CA GLY A 501 -7.47 28.05 11.05
C GLY A 501 -6.32 28.96 11.43
N VAL A 502 -6.53 29.71 12.49
CA VAL A 502 -5.61 30.73 12.99
C VAL A 502 -4.92 30.22 14.26
N ASN A 503 -3.60 30.37 14.34
CA ASN A 503 -2.87 30.36 15.58
C ASN A 503 -2.74 31.82 16.05
N THR A 504 -3.47 32.21 17.10
CA THR A 504 -3.57 33.58 17.58
C THR A 504 -2.31 34.05 18.30
N ASP A 505 -1.49 33.12 18.74
CA ASP A 505 -0.28 33.37 19.53
C ASP A 505 0.94 33.58 18.63
N ARG A 506 0.83 33.08 17.38
CA ARG A 506 1.91 33.21 16.40
C ARG A 506 2.09 34.64 15.90
N THR A 507 3.34 35.09 15.89
CA THR A 507 3.73 36.40 15.38
C THR A 507 4.04 36.31 13.87
N GLY A 508 3.36 37.09 13.05
CA GLY A 508 3.56 37.12 11.59
C GLY A 508 2.64 36.21 10.82
N ASP A 509 3.02 34.99 10.55
CA ASP A 509 2.14 33.97 9.95
C ASP A 509 1.23 33.35 11.01
N ARG A 510 -0.05 33.40 10.79
CA ARG A 510 -1.05 33.06 11.81
C ARG A 510 -1.83 31.78 11.47
N ASN A 511 -1.32 30.91 10.64
CA ASN A 511 -1.92 29.60 10.45
C ASN A 511 -1.61 28.66 11.62
N ASN A 512 -2.39 27.59 11.75
CA ASN A 512 -2.29 26.61 12.82
C ASN A 512 -1.56 25.33 12.39
N ILE A 513 -0.53 25.47 11.58
CA ILE A 513 0.41 24.40 11.23
C ILE A 513 1.64 24.49 12.15
N GLY A 514 2.39 23.41 12.29
CA GLY A 514 3.61 23.43 13.11
C GLY A 514 4.20 22.05 13.32
N ASP A 515 5.23 22.02 14.14
CA ASP A 515 5.98 20.82 14.51
C ASP A 515 5.76 20.49 15.97
N VAL A 516 5.48 19.24 16.28
CA VAL A 516 5.34 18.77 17.67
C VAL A 516 6.05 17.42 17.87
N TRP A 517 6.44 17.16 19.10
CA TRP A 517 6.79 15.81 19.53
C TRP A 517 5.52 15.05 19.95
N VAL A 518 5.39 13.84 19.46
CA VAL A 518 4.45 12.84 19.97
C VAL A 518 5.18 11.99 20.97
N LEU A 519 4.76 12.03 22.22
CA LEU A 519 5.40 11.34 23.34
C LEU A 519 4.56 10.14 23.77
N ALA A 520 5.21 8.97 23.86
CA ALA A 520 4.68 7.74 24.46
C ALA A 520 5.29 7.53 25.86
N THR A 521 4.46 7.23 26.84
CA THR A 521 4.88 6.89 28.21
C THR A 521 4.30 5.53 28.59
N TYR A 522 5.16 4.56 28.87
CA TYR A 522 4.83 3.22 29.32
C TYR A 522 5.27 3.01 30.78
N LEU A 523 4.41 2.43 31.59
CA LEU A 523 4.73 2.03 32.95
C LEU A 523 4.90 0.52 33.01
N THR A 524 6.12 0.05 33.31
CA THR A 524 6.38 -1.40 33.45
C THR A 524 5.66 -1.98 34.68
N GLN A 525 5.54 -3.30 34.74
CA GLN A 525 4.94 -4.00 35.90
C GLN A 525 5.71 -3.70 37.19
N GLU A 526 7.02 -3.45 37.09
CA GLU A 526 7.89 -3.11 38.23
C GLU A 526 7.80 -1.62 38.62
N GLY A 527 6.98 -0.82 37.93
CA GLY A 527 6.78 0.61 38.21
C GLY A 527 7.85 1.53 37.59
N ARG A 528 8.65 1.03 36.66
CA ARG A 528 9.62 1.85 35.91
C ARG A 528 8.89 2.55 34.74
N GLU A 529 9.13 3.84 34.59
CA GLU A 529 8.61 4.64 33.47
C GLU A 529 9.58 4.58 32.30
N LEU A 530 9.08 4.20 31.13
CA LEU A 530 9.80 4.23 29.85
C LEU A 530 9.15 5.29 28.97
N ARG A 531 9.97 6.09 28.28
CA ARG A 531 9.51 7.15 27.38
C ARG A 531 10.18 7.02 26.02
N ALA A 532 9.41 7.29 24.98
CA ALA A 532 9.89 7.46 23.62
C ALA A 532 9.09 8.55 22.91
N ARG A 533 9.64 9.12 21.86
CA ARG A 533 9.00 10.19 21.11
C ARG A 533 9.23 10.07 19.62
N ALA A 534 8.33 10.65 18.85
CA ALA A 534 8.42 10.78 17.40
C ALA A 534 8.15 12.24 17.01
N HIS A 535 8.73 12.68 15.91
CA HIS A 535 8.47 13.99 15.34
C HIS A 535 7.19 13.96 14.48
N LEU A 536 6.33 14.97 14.64
CA LEU A 536 5.13 15.12 13.81
C LEU A 536 5.11 16.53 13.20
N LEU A 537 5.14 16.59 11.87
CA LEU A 537 4.91 17.81 11.10
C LEU A 537 3.43 17.91 10.74
N VAL A 538 2.76 18.98 11.14
CA VAL A 538 1.39 19.30 10.75
C VAL A 538 1.41 20.40 9.70
N THR A 539 0.91 20.09 8.49
CA THR A 539 0.99 20.97 7.32
C THR A 539 -0.37 21.53 6.91
N VAL A 540 -0.36 22.47 5.97
CA VAL A 540 -1.57 23.02 5.35
C VAL A 540 -2.40 21.94 4.67
N PRO A 541 -3.71 22.16 4.47
CA PRO A 541 -4.53 21.33 3.59
C PRO A 541 -3.90 21.25 2.19
N LEU A 542 -4.15 20.16 1.48
CA LEU A 542 -3.69 20.01 0.10
C LEU A 542 -4.42 20.97 -0.85
N TYR A 543 -4.16 22.26 -0.74
CA TYR A 543 -4.64 23.24 -1.72
C TYR A 543 -4.02 23.05 -3.09
N MET A 544 -2.78 22.56 -3.13
CA MET A 544 -2.03 22.32 -4.35
C MET A 544 -2.09 20.86 -4.76
N ARG A 545 -3.29 20.33 -4.93
CA ARG A 545 -3.42 19.11 -5.71
C ARG A 545 -3.26 19.49 -7.17
N PHE A 546 -2.18 19.02 -7.74
CA PHE A 546 -1.95 19.03 -9.17
C PHE A 546 -2.88 18.04 -9.89
N GLU A 547 -4.16 18.14 -9.57
CA GLU A 547 -5.23 17.39 -10.19
C GLU A 547 -6.26 18.39 -10.76
N PRO A 548 -5.96 18.99 -11.91
CA PRO A 548 -6.78 20.07 -12.49
C PRO A 548 -8.21 19.62 -12.83
N TRP A 549 -8.45 18.32 -12.82
CA TRP A 549 -9.74 17.69 -13.10
C TRP A 549 -10.62 17.48 -11.86
N ARG A 550 -10.18 17.85 -10.66
CA ARG A 550 -11.11 17.94 -9.53
C ARG A 550 -11.85 19.26 -9.62
N PRO A 551 -13.15 19.27 -9.94
CA PRO A 551 -13.93 20.49 -9.85
C PRO A 551 -13.91 20.96 -8.40
N ILE A 552 -13.60 22.24 -8.19
CA ILE A 552 -13.91 22.97 -6.97
C ILE A 552 -15.43 23.10 -6.97
N GLY A 553 -16.14 22.08 -6.52
CA GLY A 553 -17.60 22.03 -6.57
C GLY A 553 -18.15 20.89 -5.72
N PRO A 554 -19.45 20.90 -5.42
CA PRO A 554 -20.04 20.01 -4.44
C PRO A 554 -19.77 18.53 -4.76
N ALA A 555 -19.63 17.75 -3.69
CA ALA A 555 -19.19 16.35 -3.63
C ALA A 555 -19.91 15.34 -4.56
N ASN A 556 -20.97 15.77 -5.26
CA ASN A 556 -21.79 14.89 -6.10
C ASN A 556 -21.09 14.37 -7.37
N ASN A 557 -20.01 15.00 -7.82
CA ASN A 557 -19.26 14.56 -9.01
C ASN A 557 -18.10 13.61 -8.69
N GLN A 558 -17.86 13.28 -7.41
CA GLN A 558 -16.81 12.36 -7.02
C GLN A 558 -17.15 10.88 -7.27
N ARG A 559 -18.41 10.57 -7.60
CA ARG A 559 -18.91 9.20 -7.77
C ARG A 559 -19.03 8.72 -9.21
N LEU A 560 -18.40 9.39 -10.17
CA LEU A 560 -18.54 9.00 -11.58
C LEU A 560 -17.94 7.61 -11.89
N ILE A 561 -17.04 7.11 -11.04
CA ILE A 561 -16.46 5.78 -11.16
C ILE A 561 -16.24 5.27 -9.72
N GLY A 562 -17.18 4.56 -9.18
CA GLY A 562 -17.11 3.93 -7.88
C GLY A 562 -17.04 2.43 -8.01
#